data_b82e92eb738a0346fa671133a667e74f
#
_entry.id   b82e92eb738a0346fa671133a667e74f
#
_cell.length_a   1.000
_cell.length_b   1.000
_cell.length_c   1.000
_cell.angle_alpha   90.00
_cell.angle_beta   90.00
_cell.angle_gamma   90.00
#
_symmetry.space_group_name_H-M   'P 1'
#
loop_
_entity.id
_entity.type
_entity.pdbx_description
1 polymer ?
#
loop_
_entity_poly.entity_id
_entity_poly.type
_entity_poly.pdbx_seq_one_letter_code
_entity_poly.pdbx_strand_id
1 'polypeptide(L)'
;AIEKQTLFMVFQPLVRANESIHGVEALVRWVDDELGFVPPDVFIPVAESTGLMQKLGTFIIESSVMQIAHLHRTTEQKIGLSINISVRQFSHSSFSEHLFATLEKYQFSESCLTLEITESLFIEDVDIVKPIFEALHQKNIKISLDDFGTGYSSLSMLKVLPIDELKIDKSFIENIAVDQQSLTMVQNIIAIGKNFGMVVL
;
A
#
# COMPACT_ATOMS: atom_id res chain seq x y z
N ALA A 1 -5.67 12.50 17.95
CA ALA A 1 -6.17 12.51 16.56
C ALA A 1 -7.22 11.41 16.35
N ILE A 2 -6.91 10.12 16.55
CA ILE A 2 -7.86 9.01 16.33
C ILE A 2 -9.13 9.19 17.19
N GLU A 3 -8.98 9.40 18.48
CA GLU A 3 -10.10 9.58 19.41
C GLU A 3 -10.91 10.87 19.17
N LYS A 4 -10.24 11.92 18.68
CA LYS A 4 -10.88 13.21 18.34
C LYS A 4 -11.51 13.20 16.93
N GLN A 5 -11.43 12.12 16.18
CA GLN A 5 -11.94 12.00 14.80
C GLN A 5 -11.39 13.09 13.84
N THR A 6 -10.14 13.51 14.06
CA THR A 6 -9.47 14.51 13.20
C THR A 6 -8.66 13.87 12.07
N LEU A 7 -8.61 12.54 12.05
CA LEU A 7 -8.07 11.74 10.93
C LEU A 7 -9.20 11.38 9.97
N PHE A 8 -8.91 11.44 8.67
CA PHE A 8 -9.84 11.00 7.62
C PHE A 8 -9.07 10.40 6.43
N MET A 9 -9.80 9.68 5.58
CA MET A 9 -9.24 9.10 4.37
C MET A 9 -9.60 9.94 3.16
N VAL A 10 -8.62 10.13 2.26
CA VAL A 10 -8.85 10.56 0.88
C VAL A 10 -8.43 9.44 -0.06
N PHE A 11 -9.01 9.41 -1.26
CA PHE A 11 -8.79 8.33 -2.21
C PHE A 11 -8.27 8.90 -3.52
N GLN A 12 -7.06 8.48 -3.89
CA GLN A 12 -6.43 8.87 -5.16
C GLN A 12 -6.77 7.83 -6.21
N PRO A 13 -7.38 8.22 -7.36
CA PRO A 13 -7.70 7.28 -8.42
C PRO A 13 -6.46 6.64 -9.04
N LEU A 14 -6.50 5.32 -9.25
CA LEU A 14 -5.55 4.56 -10.03
C LEU A 14 -6.14 4.36 -11.44
N VAL A 15 -5.46 4.92 -12.43
CA VAL A 15 -5.97 5.05 -13.80
C VAL A 15 -5.14 4.19 -14.75
N ARG A 16 -5.81 3.45 -15.63
CA ARG A 16 -5.15 2.70 -16.70
C ARG A 16 -4.80 3.59 -17.87
N ALA A 17 -3.96 3.10 -18.79
CA ALA A 17 -3.59 3.81 -20.01
C ALA A 17 -4.79 4.18 -20.92
N ASN A 18 -5.93 3.51 -20.78
CA ASN A 18 -7.18 3.83 -21.46
C ASN A 18 -8.09 4.80 -20.66
N GLU A 19 -7.54 5.48 -19.68
CA GLU A 19 -8.20 6.47 -18.82
C GLU A 19 -9.31 5.89 -17.90
N SER A 20 -9.48 4.56 -17.85
CA SER A 20 -10.44 3.97 -16.93
C SER A 20 -9.88 3.87 -15.52
N ILE A 21 -10.69 4.22 -14.51
CA ILE A 21 -10.34 4.00 -13.11
C ILE A 21 -10.50 2.51 -12.80
N HIS A 22 -9.44 1.87 -12.29
CA HIS A 22 -9.49 0.48 -11.87
C HIS A 22 -9.39 0.28 -10.36
N GLY A 23 -8.99 1.32 -9.65
CA GLY A 23 -8.84 1.30 -8.21
C GLY A 23 -8.62 2.67 -7.64
N VAL A 24 -8.42 2.70 -6.34
CA VAL A 24 -8.06 3.89 -5.59
C VAL A 24 -6.99 3.55 -4.55
N GLU A 25 -6.08 4.46 -4.31
CA GLU A 25 -5.16 4.41 -3.18
C GLU A 25 -5.73 5.20 -2.01
N ALA A 26 -5.79 4.56 -0.85
CA ALA A 26 -6.28 5.17 0.39
C ALA A 26 -5.15 5.91 1.09
N LEU A 27 -5.32 7.20 1.26
CA LEU A 27 -4.32 8.08 1.84
C LEU A 27 -4.89 8.76 3.09
N VAL A 28 -4.29 8.50 4.24
CA VAL A 28 -4.69 9.12 5.51
C VAL A 28 -4.31 10.59 5.53
N ARG A 29 -5.19 11.43 6.07
CA ARG A 29 -4.99 12.87 6.28
C ARG A 29 -5.32 13.24 7.72
N TRP A 30 -4.61 14.22 8.23
CA TRP A 30 -4.84 14.75 9.57
C TRP A 30 -5.00 16.27 9.53
N VAL A 31 -6.10 16.74 10.11
CA VAL A 31 -6.31 18.17 10.37
C VAL A 31 -6.55 18.34 11.88
N ASP A 32 -5.66 19.03 12.54
CA ASP A 32 -5.73 19.31 13.98
C ASP A 32 -6.25 20.71 14.21
N ASP A 33 -7.02 20.90 15.29
CA ASP A 33 -7.63 22.19 15.61
C ASP A 33 -6.61 23.29 15.92
N GLU A 34 -5.43 22.92 16.44
CA GLU A 34 -4.36 23.86 16.82
C GLU A 34 -3.25 23.94 15.77
N LEU A 35 -2.87 22.79 15.19
CA LEU A 35 -1.76 22.66 14.23
C LEU A 35 -2.19 22.86 12.77
N GLY A 36 -3.48 22.83 12.48
CA GLY A 36 -3.99 22.81 11.12
C GLY A 36 -3.71 21.49 10.40
N PHE A 37 -3.43 21.55 9.10
CA PHE A 37 -3.08 20.36 8.33
C PHE A 37 -1.70 19.82 8.72
N VAL A 38 -1.65 18.59 9.17
CA VAL A 38 -0.40 17.88 9.52
C VAL A 38 -0.11 16.85 8.42
N PRO A 39 1.01 16.99 7.68
CA PRO A 39 1.34 16.06 6.58
C PRO A 39 1.63 14.64 7.08
N PRO A 40 1.32 13.60 6.27
CA PRO A 40 1.65 12.20 6.60
C PRO A 40 3.12 11.98 6.95
N ASP A 41 4.03 12.59 6.22
CA ASP A 41 5.48 12.50 6.42
C ASP A 41 5.93 13.00 7.81
N VAL A 42 5.09 13.78 8.49
CA VAL A 42 5.35 14.28 9.85
C VAL A 42 4.75 13.35 10.90
N PHE A 43 3.48 12.95 10.76
CA PHE A 43 2.83 12.20 11.84
C PHE A 43 3.00 10.68 11.77
N ILE A 44 3.21 10.11 10.58
CA ILE A 44 3.43 8.65 10.44
C ILE A 44 4.73 8.22 11.16
N PRO A 45 5.89 8.87 10.95
CA PRO A 45 7.10 8.53 11.70
C PRO A 45 6.97 8.70 13.23
N VAL A 46 6.17 9.68 13.66
CA VAL A 46 5.85 9.84 15.09
C VAL A 46 5.01 8.65 15.59
N ALA A 47 4.00 8.23 14.85
CA ALA A 47 3.18 7.06 15.21
C ALA A 47 4.03 5.78 15.27
N GLU A 48 4.99 5.60 14.36
CA GLU A 48 5.92 4.48 14.35
C GLU A 48 6.85 4.49 15.57
N SER A 49 7.46 5.63 15.88
CA SER A 49 8.41 5.75 17.00
C SER A 49 7.75 5.65 18.37
N THR A 50 6.46 6.00 18.48
CA THR A 50 5.70 6.00 19.74
C THR A 50 4.85 4.74 19.94
N GLY A 51 4.87 3.78 19.00
CA GLY A 51 4.06 2.56 19.07
C GLY A 51 2.56 2.77 18.78
N LEU A 52 2.19 3.94 18.27
CA LEU A 52 0.80 4.24 17.89
C LEU A 52 0.42 3.71 16.50
N MET A 53 1.40 3.19 15.75
CA MET A 53 1.19 2.73 14.38
C MET A 53 0.13 1.63 14.27
N GLN A 54 0.03 0.75 15.28
CA GLN A 54 -1.01 -0.27 15.29
C GLN A 54 -2.42 0.33 15.32
N LYS A 55 -2.66 1.31 16.21
CA LYS A 55 -3.97 1.99 16.30
C LYS A 55 -4.26 2.79 15.04
N LEU A 56 -3.25 3.47 14.50
CA LEU A 56 -3.39 4.23 13.25
C LEU A 56 -3.70 3.31 12.07
N GLY A 57 -2.98 2.20 11.93
CA GLY A 57 -3.21 1.23 10.87
C GLY A 57 -4.57 0.55 10.96
N THR A 58 -5.04 0.20 12.17
CA THR A 58 -6.41 -0.27 12.38
C THR A 58 -7.43 0.74 11.86
N PHE A 59 -7.28 2.01 12.21
CA PHE A 59 -8.15 3.09 11.71
C PHE A 59 -8.12 3.20 10.18
N ILE A 60 -6.91 3.19 9.59
CA ILE A 60 -6.73 3.28 8.13
C ILE A 60 -7.44 2.13 7.42
N ILE A 61 -7.20 0.88 7.84
CA ILE A 61 -7.80 -0.31 7.23
C ILE A 61 -9.32 -0.27 7.38
N GLU A 62 -9.85 -0.09 8.60
CA GLU A 62 -11.30 -0.08 8.82
C GLU A 62 -12.00 1.04 8.03
N SER A 63 -11.47 2.26 8.09
CA SER A 63 -12.07 3.42 7.42
C SER A 63 -12.05 3.27 5.90
N SER A 64 -10.96 2.77 5.33
CA SER A 64 -10.82 2.59 3.88
C SER A 64 -11.75 1.49 3.37
N VAL A 65 -11.71 0.32 4.01
CA VAL A 65 -12.56 -0.82 3.65
C VAL A 65 -14.04 -0.46 3.77
N MET A 66 -14.44 0.18 4.87
CA MET A 66 -15.82 0.61 5.09
C MET A 66 -16.33 1.52 3.97
N GLN A 67 -15.55 2.55 3.59
CA GLN A 67 -15.95 3.53 2.60
C GLN A 67 -16.03 2.92 1.20
N ILE A 68 -15.04 2.11 0.80
CA ILE A 68 -15.06 1.49 -0.53
C ILE A 68 -16.08 0.35 -0.60
N ALA A 69 -16.29 -0.41 0.48
CA ALA A 69 -17.40 -1.38 0.55
C ALA A 69 -18.77 -0.69 0.39
N HIS A 70 -18.94 0.51 0.97
CA HIS A 70 -20.15 1.30 0.75
C HIS A 70 -20.30 1.72 -0.72
N LEU A 71 -19.22 2.21 -1.34
CA LEU A 71 -19.20 2.55 -2.77
C LEU A 71 -19.59 1.36 -3.65
N HIS A 72 -19.00 0.17 -3.41
CA HIS A 72 -19.33 -1.05 -4.14
C HIS A 72 -20.81 -1.41 -4.08
N ARG A 73 -21.44 -1.21 -2.91
CA ARG A 73 -22.89 -1.49 -2.73
C ARG A 73 -23.80 -0.47 -3.41
N THR A 74 -23.37 0.80 -3.45
CA THR A 74 -24.21 1.89 -3.97
C THR A 74 -24.08 2.08 -5.48
N THR A 75 -22.94 1.71 -6.09
CA THR A 75 -22.67 1.93 -7.51
C THR A 75 -22.67 0.65 -8.33
N GLU A 76 -22.73 -0.52 -7.70
CA GLU A 76 -22.54 -1.84 -8.32
C GLU A 76 -21.17 -2.01 -9.03
N GLN A 77 -20.28 -1.01 -8.93
CA GLN A 77 -18.94 -1.04 -9.49
C GLN A 77 -17.94 -1.56 -8.46
N LYS A 78 -17.18 -2.58 -8.84
CA LYS A 78 -16.07 -3.11 -8.02
C LYS A 78 -14.77 -2.50 -8.50
N ILE A 79 -14.23 -1.54 -7.74
CA ILE A 79 -12.91 -0.97 -7.95
C ILE A 79 -11.92 -1.56 -6.94
N GLY A 80 -10.64 -1.58 -7.28
CA GLY A 80 -9.56 -1.96 -6.36
C GLY A 80 -9.37 -0.94 -5.24
N LEU A 81 -8.90 -1.40 -4.10
CA LEU A 81 -8.48 -0.57 -2.97
C LEU A 81 -7.04 -0.91 -2.62
N SER A 82 -6.16 0.08 -2.71
CA SER A 82 -4.78 0.00 -2.25
C SER A 82 -4.62 0.67 -0.89
N ILE A 83 -3.92 0.01 0.04
CA ILE A 83 -3.66 0.53 1.39
C ILE A 83 -2.18 0.38 1.71
N ASN A 84 -1.55 1.49 2.09
CA ASN A 84 -0.17 1.51 2.57
C ASN A 84 -0.06 0.86 3.95
N ILE A 85 0.84 -0.11 4.10
CA ILE A 85 1.09 -0.85 5.33
C ILE A 85 2.55 -0.71 5.74
N SER A 86 2.79 -0.29 6.98
CA SER A 86 4.15 -0.24 7.51
C SER A 86 4.65 -1.63 7.89
N VAL A 87 5.96 -1.81 7.80
CA VAL A 87 6.66 -3.04 8.19
C VAL A 87 6.29 -3.48 9.61
N ARG A 88 6.19 -2.52 10.54
CA ARG A 88 5.84 -2.79 11.94
C ARG A 88 4.43 -3.33 12.12
N GLN A 89 3.51 -3.00 11.22
CA GLN A 89 2.16 -3.56 11.25
C GLN A 89 2.16 -5.03 10.82
N PHE A 90 2.92 -5.38 9.78
CA PHE A 90 3.06 -6.78 9.34
C PHE A 90 3.63 -7.68 10.42
N SER A 91 4.62 -7.21 11.15
CA SER A 91 5.30 -7.98 12.22
C SER A 91 4.40 -8.21 13.44
N HIS A 92 3.23 -7.59 13.51
CA HIS A 92 2.32 -7.76 14.64
C HIS A 92 1.43 -9.00 14.44
N SER A 93 1.44 -9.91 15.41
CA SER A 93 0.75 -11.21 15.32
C SER A 93 -0.77 -11.14 15.05
N SER A 94 -1.42 -10.04 15.42
CA SER A 94 -2.85 -9.82 15.20
C SER A 94 -3.19 -9.12 13.87
N PHE A 95 -2.21 -8.77 13.03
CA PHE A 95 -2.44 -8.01 11.81
C PHE A 95 -3.38 -8.73 10.84
N SER A 96 -3.03 -9.97 10.47
CA SER A 96 -3.81 -10.74 9.51
C SER A 96 -5.24 -11.05 10.04
N GLU A 97 -5.36 -11.37 11.33
CA GLU A 97 -6.66 -11.62 11.97
C GLU A 97 -7.55 -10.36 11.90
N HIS A 98 -7.00 -9.21 12.28
CA HIS A 98 -7.74 -7.95 12.22
C HIS A 98 -8.14 -7.58 10.79
N LEU A 99 -7.22 -7.73 9.82
CA LEU A 99 -7.48 -7.47 8.41
C LEU A 99 -8.65 -8.32 7.90
N PHE A 100 -8.58 -9.66 8.10
CA PHE A 100 -9.60 -10.56 7.61
C PHE A 100 -10.95 -10.32 8.30
N ALA A 101 -10.98 -10.09 9.62
CA ALA A 101 -12.19 -9.72 10.34
C ALA A 101 -12.83 -8.42 9.80
N THR A 102 -12.00 -7.44 9.42
CA THR A 102 -12.48 -6.19 8.82
C THR A 102 -13.09 -6.42 7.44
N LEU A 103 -12.44 -7.21 6.57
CA LEU A 103 -12.97 -7.53 5.25
C LEU A 103 -14.31 -8.29 5.35
N GLU A 104 -14.42 -9.26 6.25
CA GLU A 104 -15.65 -9.99 6.52
C GLU A 104 -16.76 -9.09 7.07
N LYS A 105 -16.46 -8.25 8.07
CA LYS A 105 -17.38 -7.30 8.69
C LYS A 105 -18.06 -6.39 7.66
N TYR A 106 -17.31 -5.90 6.69
CA TYR A 106 -17.82 -4.99 5.67
C TYR A 106 -18.21 -5.68 4.36
N GLN A 107 -18.09 -7.00 4.29
CA GLN A 107 -18.36 -7.82 3.09
C GLN A 107 -17.55 -7.33 1.88
N PHE A 108 -16.29 -6.95 2.12
CA PHE A 108 -15.38 -6.50 1.09
C PHE A 108 -14.65 -7.70 0.46
N SER A 109 -14.62 -7.75 -0.88
CA SER A 109 -13.93 -8.85 -1.58
C SER A 109 -12.42 -8.73 -1.45
N GLU A 110 -11.76 -9.76 -0.95
CA GLU A 110 -10.32 -9.84 -0.79
C GLU A 110 -9.58 -9.58 -2.10
N SER A 111 -10.12 -10.06 -3.22
CA SER A 111 -9.53 -9.86 -4.56
C SER A 111 -9.54 -8.40 -5.05
N CYS A 112 -10.25 -7.52 -4.36
CA CYS A 112 -10.23 -6.08 -4.61
C CYS A 112 -9.23 -5.33 -3.72
N LEU A 113 -8.51 -6.02 -2.82
CA LEU A 113 -7.54 -5.39 -1.92
C LEU A 113 -6.12 -5.59 -2.43
N THR A 114 -5.36 -4.51 -2.45
CA THR A 114 -3.89 -4.50 -2.61
C THR A 114 -3.27 -3.87 -1.36
N LEU A 115 -2.28 -4.52 -0.78
CA LEU A 115 -1.48 -3.97 0.31
C LEU A 115 -0.18 -3.43 -0.27
N GLU A 116 0.08 -2.16 -0.06
CA GLU A 116 1.28 -1.48 -0.53
C GLU A 116 2.33 -1.42 0.59
N ILE A 117 3.53 -1.85 0.26
CA ILE A 117 4.67 -1.91 1.17
C ILE A 117 5.87 -1.24 0.52
N THR A 118 6.68 -0.56 1.30
CA THR A 118 7.92 0.03 0.80
C THR A 118 9.08 -0.96 0.83
N GLU A 119 10.16 -0.67 0.08
CA GLU A 119 11.39 -1.46 0.08
C GLU A 119 12.02 -1.66 1.47
N SER A 120 11.70 -0.81 2.44
CA SER A 120 12.19 -0.94 3.83
C SER A 120 11.79 -2.27 4.47
N LEU A 121 10.76 -2.94 3.95
CA LEU A 121 10.39 -4.29 4.38
C LEU A 121 11.52 -5.31 4.12
N PHE A 122 12.35 -5.10 3.11
CA PHE A 122 13.44 -6.03 2.77
C PHE A 122 14.61 -6.02 3.78
N ILE A 123 14.58 -5.11 4.76
CA ILE A 123 15.52 -5.10 5.89
C ILE A 123 15.08 -6.13 6.96
N GLU A 124 13.80 -6.50 6.98
CA GLU A 124 13.26 -7.50 7.91
C GLU A 124 13.64 -8.93 7.50
N ASP A 125 13.53 -9.84 8.44
CA ASP A 125 13.79 -11.26 8.20
C ASP A 125 12.70 -11.86 7.28
N VAL A 126 13.13 -12.34 6.12
CA VAL A 126 12.24 -12.99 5.11
C VAL A 126 11.44 -14.12 5.72
N ASP A 127 12.01 -14.87 6.64
CA ASP A 127 11.35 -16.03 7.26
C ASP A 127 10.16 -15.60 8.13
N ILE A 128 10.14 -14.34 8.59
CA ILE A 128 8.99 -13.76 9.31
C ILE A 128 7.92 -13.26 8.34
N VAL A 129 8.33 -12.61 7.27
CA VAL A 129 7.41 -11.90 6.34
C VAL A 129 6.75 -12.87 5.35
N LYS A 130 7.49 -13.84 4.85
CA LYS A 130 7.03 -14.78 3.82
C LYS A 130 5.75 -15.54 4.20
N PRO A 131 5.61 -16.12 5.39
CA PRO A 131 4.38 -16.81 5.76
C PRO A 131 3.15 -15.89 5.77
N ILE A 132 3.33 -14.62 6.14
CA ILE A 132 2.25 -13.63 6.13
C ILE A 132 1.81 -13.35 4.69
N PHE A 133 2.76 -13.13 3.78
CA PHE A 133 2.48 -12.89 2.36
C PHE A 133 1.79 -14.09 1.71
N GLU A 134 2.24 -15.30 2.01
CA GLU A 134 1.60 -16.53 1.51
C GLU A 134 0.15 -16.64 2.00
N ALA A 135 -0.12 -16.29 3.26
CA ALA A 135 -1.48 -16.29 3.81
C ALA A 135 -2.38 -15.23 3.15
N LEU A 136 -1.85 -14.05 2.84
CA LEU A 136 -2.56 -13.00 2.10
C LEU A 136 -2.86 -13.46 0.67
N HIS A 137 -1.88 -14.04 0.00
CA HIS A 137 -2.02 -14.55 -1.36
C HIS A 137 -3.03 -15.70 -1.48
N GLN A 138 -3.09 -16.59 -0.47
CA GLN A 138 -4.13 -17.65 -0.39
C GLN A 138 -5.55 -17.08 -0.32
N LYS A 139 -5.69 -15.84 0.16
CA LYS A 139 -6.95 -15.08 0.20
C LYS A 139 -7.17 -14.20 -1.03
N ASN A 140 -6.31 -14.29 -2.06
CA ASN A 140 -6.31 -13.43 -3.24
C ASN A 140 -6.13 -11.93 -2.93
N ILE A 141 -5.52 -11.58 -1.82
CA ILE A 141 -5.09 -10.22 -1.52
C ILE A 141 -3.76 -9.99 -2.24
N LYS A 142 -3.67 -8.92 -2.99
CA LYS A 142 -2.45 -8.56 -3.73
C LYS A 142 -1.47 -7.80 -2.86
N ILE A 143 -0.20 -7.91 -3.20
CA ILE A 143 0.91 -7.20 -2.57
C ILE A 143 1.61 -6.37 -3.64
N SER A 144 1.69 -5.06 -3.41
CA SER A 144 2.38 -4.10 -4.25
C SER A 144 3.61 -3.56 -3.53
N LEU A 145 4.74 -3.55 -4.22
CA LEU A 145 5.97 -2.94 -3.73
C LEU A 145 6.03 -1.50 -4.20
N ASP A 146 5.99 -0.57 -3.26
CA ASP A 146 6.01 0.88 -3.52
C ASP A 146 7.40 1.49 -3.42
N ASP A 147 7.60 2.65 -4.04
CA ASP A 147 8.84 3.44 -4.08
C ASP A 147 10.06 2.65 -4.60
N PHE A 148 9.85 1.70 -5.54
CA PHE A 148 10.90 0.82 -6.00
C PHE A 148 12.02 1.56 -6.74
N GLY A 149 13.25 1.27 -6.35
CA GLY A 149 14.47 1.83 -6.92
C GLY A 149 15.13 2.92 -6.07
N THR A 150 14.50 3.34 -4.97
CA THR A 150 15.06 4.38 -4.07
C THR A 150 15.90 3.80 -2.93
N GLY A 151 15.79 2.49 -2.68
CA GLY A 151 16.39 1.81 -1.54
C GLY A 151 17.36 0.69 -1.90
N TYR A 152 17.57 -0.20 -0.95
CA TYR A 152 18.44 -1.38 -1.07
C TYR A 152 17.66 -2.60 -1.58
N SER A 153 17.01 -2.49 -2.73
CA SER A 153 16.27 -3.62 -3.29
C SER A 153 17.17 -4.80 -3.58
N SER A 154 16.98 -5.86 -2.82
CA SER A 154 17.60 -7.14 -3.14
C SER A 154 16.73 -7.88 -4.16
N LEU A 155 17.20 -8.02 -5.40
CA LEU A 155 16.52 -8.84 -6.41
C LEU A 155 16.27 -10.29 -5.93
N SER A 156 17.05 -10.76 -4.95
CA SER A 156 16.83 -12.06 -4.32
C SER A 156 15.51 -12.11 -3.54
N MET A 157 15.06 -10.99 -2.96
CA MET A 157 13.81 -10.90 -2.22
C MET A 157 12.59 -10.94 -3.15
N LEU A 158 12.68 -10.25 -4.30
CA LEU A 158 11.63 -10.32 -5.33
C LEU A 158 11.40 -11.75 -5.84
N LYS A 159 12.44 -12.60 -5.79
CA LYS A 159 12.33 -14.01 -6.19
C LYS A 159 11.61 -14.88 -5.15
N VAL A 160 11.68 -14.50 -3.88
CA VAL A 160 11.24 -15.34 -2.76
C VAL A 160 9.84 -14.92 -2.27
N LEU A 161 9.53 -13.64 -2.34
CA LEU A 161 8.25 -13.11 -1.87
C LEU A 161 7.22 -13.05 -3.01
N PRO A 162 5.97 -13.44 -2.75
CA PRO A 162 4.88 -13.37 -3.72
C PRO A 162 4.39 -11.92 -3.85
N ILE A 163 5.07 -11.14 -4.70
CA ILE A 163 4.73 -9.75 -5.00
C ILE A 163 4.01 -9.71 -6.36
N ASP A 164 2.86 -9.05 -6.42
CA ASP A 164 2.01 -8.97 -7.61
C ASP A 164 2.28 -7.71 -8.44
N GLU A 165 2.61 -6.61 -7.77
CA GLU A 165 2.73 -5.29 -8.40
C GLU A 165 4.01 -4.59 -7.93
N LEU A 166 4.58 -3.78 -8.82
CA LEU A 166 5.77 -2.97 -8.57
C LEU A 166 5.47 -1.54 -9.02
N LYS A 167 5.50 -0.58 -8.08
CA LYS A 167 5.29 0.84 -8.35
C LYS A 167 6.63 1.54 -8.50
N ILE A 168 6.80 2.26 -9.61
CA ILE A 168 8.01 3.05 -9.87
C ILE A 168 7.92 4.35 -9.10
N ASP A 169 8.94 4.67 -8.31
CA ASP A 169 8.98 5.92 -7.58
C ASP A 169 8.92 7.13 -8.54
N LYS A 170 8.14 8.14 -8.15
CA LYS A 170 7.91 9.35 -8.95
C LYS A 170 9.19 10.10 -9.30
N SER A 171 10.24 10.03 -8.47
CA SER A 171 11.50 10.73 -8.71
C SER A 171 12.17 10.31 -10.02
N PHE A 172 11.95 9.05 -10.46
CA PHE A 172 12.44 8.58 -11.76
C PHE A 172 11.56 9.05 -12.92
N ILE A 173 10.27 9.30 -12.66
CA ILE A 173 9.31 9.69 -13.69
C ILE A 173 9.38 11.22 -13.97
N GLU A 174 9.57 12.03 -12.93
CA GLU A 174 9.57 13.50 -13.07
C GLU A 174 10.53 14.03 -14.13
N ASN A 175 11.68 13.39 -14.30
CA ASN A 175 12.72 13.80 -15.23
C ASN A 175 12.91 12.88 -16.44
N ILE A 176 12.05 11.90 -16.64
CA ILE A 176 12.22 10.84 -17.65
C ILE A 176 12.38 11.37 -19.09
N ALA A 177 11.79 12.53 -19.40
CA ALA A 177 11.86 13.12 -20.74
C ALA A 177 13.18 13.84 -21.03
N VAL A 178 13.94 14.22 -20.01
CA VAL A 178 15.15 15.04 -20.14
C VAL A 178 16.40 14.38 -19.57
N ASP A 179 16.25 13.40 -18.69
CA ASP A 179 17.35 12.67 -18.07
C ASP A 179 17.44 11.23 -18.56
N GLN A 180 18.53 10.94 -19.28
CA GLN A 180 18.80 9.60 -19.84
C GLN A 180 19.00 8.54 -18.75
N GLN A 181 19.49 8.92 -17.57
CA GLN A 181 19.68 7.97 -16.46
C GLN A 181 18.34 7.56 -15.89
N SER A 182 17.43 8.50 -15.66
CA SER A 182 16.05 8.23 -15.23
C SER A 182 15.32 7.33 -16.22
N LEU A 183 15.42 7.62 -17.52
CA LEU A 183 14.83 6.77 -18.57
C LEU A 183 15.38 5.35 -18.52
N THR A 184 16.69 5.19 -18.42
CA THR A 184 17.32 3.86 -18.35
C THR A 184 16.90 3.11 -17.09
N MET A 185 16.80 3.81 -15.95
CA MET A 185 16.36 3.21 -14.68
C MET A 185 14.93 2.69 -14.79
N VAL A 186 14.01 3.51 -15.29
CA VAL A 186 12.60 3.10 -15.52
C VAL A 186 12.52 1.88 -16.44
N GLN A 187 13.28 1.87 -17.54
CA GLN A 187 13.31 0.73 -18.46
C GLN A 187 13.80 -0.55 -17.76
N ASN A 188 14.82 -0.45 -16.91
CA ASN A 188 15.32 -1.58 -16.13
C ASN A 188 14.30 -2.09 -15.11
N ILE A 189 13.62 -1.16 -14.41
CA ILE A 189 12.57 -1.53 -13.44
C ILE A 189 11.43 -2.25 -14.15
N ILE A 190 10.97 -1.74 -15.31
CA ILE A 190 9.93 -2.41 -16.11
C ILE A 190 10.38 -3.81 -16.55
N ALA A 191 11.63 -3.97 -16.97
CA ALA A 191 12.17 -5.27 -17.35
C ALA A 191 12.23 -6.24 -16.17
N ILE A 192 12.63 -5.77 -15.00
CA ILE A 192 12.62 -6.55 -13.74
C ILE A 192 11.20 -7.02 -13.43
N GLY A 193 10.24 -6.10 -13.35
CA GLY A 193 8.86 -6.45 -13.04
C GLY A 193 8.28 -7.50 -14.01
N LYS A 194 8.50 -7.31 -15.31
CA LYS A 194 8.08 -8.28 -16.34
C LYS A 194 8.75 -9.66 -16.19
N ASN A 195 10.04 -9.70 -15.88
CA ASN A 195 10.76 -10.96 -15.70
C ASN A 195 10.28 -11.77 -14.49
N PHE A 196 9.76 -11.09 -13.47
CA PHE A 196 9.17 -11.72 -12.29
C PHE A 196 7.64 -11.92 -12.40
N GLY A 197 7.03 -11.53 -13.53
CA GLY A 197 5.58 -11.68 -13.75
C GLY A 197 4.72 -10.66 -13.01
N MET A 198 5.32 -9.56 -12.55
CA MET A 198 4.64 -8.50 -11.82
C MET A 198 3.99 -7.48 -12.78
N VAL A 199 2.91 -6.85 -12.33
CA VAL A 199 2.39 -5.63 -12.95
C VAL A 199 3.30 -4.46 -12.56
N VAL A 200 3.63 -3.59 -13.50
CA VAL A 200 4.44 -2.38 -13.23
C VAL A 200 3.56 -1.15 -13.40
N LEU A 201 3.54 -0.31 -12.38
CA LEU A 201 2.76 0.92 -12.27
C LEU A 201 3.67 2.14 -12.19
#